data_8251e5b37bcd3d181766182b37fe40c9
#
_entry.id   8251e5b37bcd3d181766182b37fe40c9
#
_cell.length_a   1.000
_cell.length_b   1.000
_cell.length_c   1.000
_cell.angle_alpha   90.00
_cell.angle_beta   90.00
_cell.angle_gamma   90.00
#
_symmetry.space_group_name_H-M   'P 1'
#
loop_
_entity.id
_entity.type
_entity.pdbx_description
1 polymer ?
#
loop_
_entity_poly.entity_id
_entity_poly.type
_entity_poly.pdbx_seq_one_letter_code
_entity_poly.pdbx_strand_id
1 'polypeptide(L)'
;MEAKDAVKLAIKYVKDLFESQHITHLGLEEIEFDETSQSWLITVGFNRHWIPSNSDVVNMINSKYDEARRTYKVVKITNDKVTSLKNRPTQILA
;
A
#
# COMPACT_ATOMS: atom_id res chain seq x y z
N MET A 1 -14.56 9.73 13.00
CA MET A 1 -13.53 9.91 11.96
C MET A 1 -14.18 9.95 10.59
N GLU A 2 -13.86 10.95 9.84
CA GLU A 2 -14.34 11.06 8.48
C GLU A 2 -13.43 10.31 7.52
N ALA A 3 -13.94 10.06 6.31
CA ALA A 3 -13.17 9.34 5.28
C ALA A 3 -11.80 9.94 5.04
N LYS A 4 -11.72 11.26 4.90
CA LYS A 4 -10.44 11.92 4.63
C LYS A 4 -9.44 11.75 5.77
N ASP A 5 -9.92 11.67 7.00
CA ASP A 5 -9.06 11.45 8.16
C ASP A 5 -8.51 10.02 8.16
N ALA A 6 -9.37 9.07 7.78
CA ALA A 6 -8.96 7.68 7.67
C ALA A 6 -7.90 7.52 6.58
N VAL A 7 -8.07 8.21 5.44
CA VAL A 7 -7.09 8.18 4.36
C VAL A 7 -5.74 8.74 4.81
N LYS A 8 -5.75 9.87 5.49
CA LYS A 8 -4.52 10.49 5.99
C LYS A 8 -3.80 9.56 6.96
N LEU A 9 -4.55 8.95 7.87
CA LEU A 9 -3.97 8.03 8.82
C LEU A 9 -3.36 6.80 8.14
N ALA A 10 -4.08 6.24 7.17
CA ALA A 10 -3.61 5.08 6.43
C ALA A 10 -2.34 5.37 5.66
N ILE A 11 -2.30 6.50 4.94
CA ILE A 11 -1.13 6.88 4.15
C ILE A 11 0.08 7.12 5.06
N LYS A 12 -0.13 7.83 6.16
CA LYS A 12 0.95 8.08 7.12
C LYS A 12 1.48 6.76 7.69
N TYR A 13 0.58 5.86 8.03
CA TYR A 13 0.96 4.55 8.59
C TYR A 13 1.80 3.76 7.60
N VAL A 14 1.37 3.68 6.34
CA VAL A 14 2.12 2.96 5.30
C VAL A 14 3.47 3.63 5.06
N LYS A 15 3.49 4.95 4.97
CA LYS A 15 4.72 5.69 4.75
C LYS A 15 5.74 5.42 5.85
N ASP A 16 5.31 5.48 7.10
CA ASP A 16 6.20 5.26 8.24
C ASP A 16 6.68 3.81 8.29
N LEU A 17 5.78 2.87 8.03
CA LEU A 17 6.10 1.46 8.12
C LEU A 17 7.09 1.01 7.05
N PHE A 18 6.97 1.57 5.85
CA PHE A 18 7.84 1.19 4.73
C PHE A 18 8.93 2.20 4.44
N GLU A 19 9.23 3.07 5.40
CA GLU A 19 10.20 4.13 5.23
C GLU A 19 11.57 3.65 4.71
N SER A 20 12.04 2.54 5.24
CA SER A 20 13.36 2.00 4.86
C SER A 20 13.36 1.28 3.51
N GLN A 21 12.22 1.13 2.88
CA GLN A 21 12.12 0.35 1.65
C GLN A 21 12.05 1.18 0.38
N HIS A 22 12.31 2.46 0.46
CA HIS A 22 12.36 3.35 -0.70
C HIS A 22 11.13 3.22 -1.61
N ILE A 23 9.97 3.36 -1.03
CA ILE A 23 8.74 3.33 -1.81
C ILE A 23 8.48 4.67 -2.47
N THR A 24 7.82 4.64 -3.64
CA THR A 24 7.44 5.86 -4.36
C THR A 24 6.00 5.75 -4.83
N HIS A 25 5.46 6.86 -5.29
CA HIS A 25 4.10 6.92 -5.85
C HIS A 25 3.05 6.39 -4.88
N LEU A 26 3.21 6.76 -3.62
CA LEU A 26 2.28 6.38 -2.58
C LEU A 26 0.98 7.16 -2.74
N GLY A 27 -0.13 6.47 -2.76
CA GLY A 27 -1.42 7.12 -2.90
C GLY A 27 -2.59 6.23 -2.57
N LEU A 28 -3.74 6.87 -2.49
CA LEU A 28 -5.00 6.18 -2.24
C LEU A 28 -5.48 5.48 -3.51
N GLU A 29 -5.83 4.21 -3.38
CA GLU A 29 -6.39 3.45 -4.49
C GLU A 29 -7.88 3.17 -4.30
N GLU A 30 -8.30 2.87 -3.09
CA GLU A 30 -9.67 2.49 -2.82
C GLU A 30 -10.03 2.80 -1.38
N ILE A 31 -11.29 3.12 -1.16
CA ILE A 31 -11.79 3.37 0.19
C ILE A 31 -13.15 2.71 0.33
N GLU A 32 -13.36 2.06 1.47
CA GLU A 32 -14.61 1.39 1.78
C GLU A 32 -14.87 1.48 3.27
N PHE A 33 -16.12 1.67 3.64
CA PHE A 33 -16.50 1.58 5.04
C PHE A 33 -17.27 0.29 5.27
N ASP A 34 -16.77 -0.55 6.16
CA ASP A 34 -17.40 -1.80 6.51
C ASP A 34 -18.32 -1.59 7.70
N GLU A 35 -19.60 -1.57 7.45
CA GLU A 35 -20.59 -1.34 8.50
C GLU A 35 -20.64 -2.45 9.54
N THR A 36 -20.32 -3.67 9.14
CA THR A 36 -20.34 -4.81 10.06
C THR A 36 -19.32 -4.66 11.18
N SER A 37 -18.12 -4.26 10.82
CA SER A 37 -17.04 -4.06 11.80
C SER A 37 -16.88 -2.61 12.22
N GLN A 38 -17.66 -1.70 11.62
CA GLN A 38 -17.54 -0.26 11.86
C GLN A 38 -16.11 0.21 11.62
N SER A 39 -15.56 -0.18 10.48
CA SER A 39 -14.16 0.07 10.15
C SER A 39 -14.00 0.66 8.76
N TRP A 40 -12.98 1.48 8.61
CA TRP A 40 -12.54 1.94 7.30
C TRP A 40 -11.56 0.94 6.73
N LEU A 41 -11.73 0.62 5.45
CA LEU A 41 -10.80 -0.22 4.70
C LEU A 41 -10.19 0.68 3.62
N ILE A 42 -8.94 1.04 3.80
CA ILE A 42 -8.26 1.97 2.90
C ILE A 42 -7.19 1.20 2.13
N THR A 43 -7.36 1.13 0.83
CA THR A 43 -6.35 0.50 -0.02
C THR A 43 -5.37 1.57 -0.48
N VAL A 44 -4.12 1.37 -0.13
CA VAL A 44 -3.03 2.26 -0.47
C VAL A 44 -2.10 1.55 -1.43
N GLY A 45 -1.72 2.22 -2.50
CA GLY A 45 -0.80 1.66 -3.48
C GLY A 45 0.52 2.40 -3.48
N PHE A 46 1.59 1.71 -3.78
CA PHE A 46 2.90 2.31 -3.93
C PHE A 46 3.79 1.43 -4.78
N ASN A 47 4.85 2.03 -5.30
CA ASN A 47 5.85 1.29 -6.05
C ASN A 47 7.01 0.95 -5.15
N ARG A 48 7.45 -0.29 -5.22
CA ARG A 48 8.63 -0.75 -4.50
C ARG A 48 9.81 -0.78 -5.44
N HIS A 49 10.93 -0.22 -4.98
CA HIS A 49 12.18 -0.29 -5.72
C HIS A 49 13.03 -1.36 -5.07
N TRP A 50 13.02 -2.52 -5.69
CA TRP A 50 13.87 -3.60 -5.23
C TRP A 50 15.19 -3.51 -5.97
N ILE A 51 16.27 -3.33 -5.21
CA ILE A 51 17.60 -3.24 -5.78
C ILE A 51 18.37 -4.49 -5.37
N PRO A 52 18.52 -5.45 -6.29
CA PRO A 52 19.34 -6.62 -5.98
C PRO A 52 20.79 -6.21 -5.87
N SER A 53 21.47 -6.76 -4.89
CA SER A 53 22.83 -6.35 -4.55
C SER A 53 23.89 -6.63 -5.61
N ASN A 54 23.60 -7.42 -6.64
CA ASN A 54 24.61 -7.90 -7.55
C ASN A 54 24.33 -7.75 -9.02
N SER A 55 23.46 -6.86 -9.42
CA SER A 55 23.10 -6.85 -10.83
C SER A 55 22.66 -5.49 -11.33
N ASP A 56 23.50 -4.53 -11.07
CA ASP A 56 23.19 -3.17 -11.49
C ASP A 56 22.91 -3.06 -12.97
N VAL A 57 23.64 -3.82 -13.77
CA VAL A 57 23.46 -3.82 -15.21
C VAL A 57 22.11 -4.42 -15.59
N VAL A 58 21.75 -5.52 -14.95
CA VAL A 58 20.47 -6.18 -15.20
C VAL A 58 19.33 -5.27 -14.77
N ASN A 59 19.51 -4.56 -13.67
CA ASN A 59 18.50 -3.64 -13.17
C ASN A 59 18.28 -2.47 -14.14
N MET A 60 19.34 -1.96 -14.72
CA MET A 60 19.22 -0.89 -15.69
C MET A 60 18.46 -1.35 -16.92
N ILE A 61 18.68 -2.58 -17.33
CA ILE A 61 18.00 -3.15 -18.50
C ILE A 61 16.53 -3.44 -18.17
N ASN A 62 16.28 -3.85 -16.95
CA ASN A 62 14.95 -4.26 -16.52
C ASN A 62 14.23 -3.20 -15.70
N SER A 63 14.54 -1.95 -15.91
CA SER A 63 13.90 -0.85 -15.18
C SER A 63 12.38 -0.86 -15.34
N LYS A 64 11.87 -1.48 -16.37
CA LYS A 64 10.43 -1.62 -16.58
C LYS A 64 9.75 -2.45 -15.50
N TYR A 65 10.50 -3.31 -14.82
CA TYR A 65 9.94 -4.10 -13.74
C TYR A 65 9.52 -3.26 -12.55
N ASP A 66 10.18 -2.14 -12.33
CA ASP A 66 9.84 -1.26 -11.23
C ASP A 66 8.44 -0.68 -11.40
N GLU A 67 8.09 -0.34 -12.62
CA GLU A 67 6.77 0.20 -12.92
C GLU A 67 5.68 -0.86 -12.75
N ALA A 68 6.00 -2.12 -13.00
CA ALA A 68 5.06 -3.20 -12.90
C ALA A 68 4.86 -3.69 -11.45
N ARG A 69 5.68 -3.21 -10.52
CA ARG A 69 5.65 -3.69 -9.15
C ARG A 69 4.90 -2.78 -8.22
N ARG A 70 3.73 -2.40 -8.62
CA ARG A 70 2.88 -1.66 -7.71
C ARG A 70 2.31 -2.60 -6.66
N THR A 71 2.50 -2.24 -5.42
CA THR A 71 2.05 -3.01 -4.28
C THR A 71 0.83 -2.34 -3.68
N TYR A 72 -0.13 -3.15 -3.28
CA TYR A 72 -1.35 -2.64 -2.66
C TYR A 72 -1.51 -3.23 -1.27
N LYS A 73 -1.77 -2.36 -0.31
CA LYS A 73 -2.02 -2.77 1.07
C LYS A 73 -3.38 -2.25 1.50
N VAL A 74 -4.11 -3.08 2.22
CA VAL A 74 -5.38 -2.67 2.81
C VAL A 74 -5.15 -2.38 4.28
N VAL A 75 -5.39 -1.12 4.65
CA VAL A 75 -5.25 -0.67 6.03
C VAL A 75 -6.65 -0.64 6.64
N LYS A 76 -6.84 -1.38 7.70
CA LYS A 76 -8.11 -1.38 8.43
C LYS A 76 -8.00 -0.47 9.64
N ILE A 77 -8.96 0.44 9.75
CA ILE A 77 -8.99 1.42 10.84
C ILE A 77 -10.28 1.24 11.61
N THR A 78 -10.17 0.89 12.89
CA THR A 78 -11.29 0.69 13.78
C THR A 78 -11.09 1.56 15.02
N ASN A 79 -12.11 2.33 15.40
CA ASN A 79 -12.03 3.23 16.55
C ASN A 79 -10.83 4.17 16.45
N ASP A 80 -10.64 4.76 15.27
CA ASP A 80 -9.58 5.73 15.00
C ASP A 80 -8.17 5.17 15.12
N LYS A 81 -8.03 3.85 15.05
CA LYS A 81 -6.73 3.18 15.14
C LYS A 81 -6.55 2.18 14.01
N VAL A 82 -5.34 2.07 13.53
CA VAL A 82 -5.01 1.03 12.57
C VAL A 82 -5.01 -0.31 13.29
N THR A 83 -5.87 -1.21 12.86
CA THR A 83 -6.00 -2.53 13.47
C THR A 83 -5.40 -3.64 12.63
N SER A 84 -5.21 -3.41 11.34
CA SER A 84 -4.51 -4.38 10.50
C SER A 84 -4.00 -3.72 9.23
N LEU A 85 -2.99 -4.35 8.65
CA LEU A 85 -2.49 -4.00 7.33
C LEU A 85 -2.25 -5.32 6.62
N LYS A 86 -2.89 -5.50 5.49
CA LYS A 86 -2.85 -6.76 4.75
C LYS A 86 -2.66 -6.49 3.27
N ASN A 87 -2.16 -7.47 2.56
CA ASN A 87 -2.13 -7.40 1.11
C ASN A 87 -3.55 -7.38 0.58
N ARG A 88 -3.77 -6.62 -0.48
CA ARG A 88 -5.06 -6.67 -1.14
C ARG A 88 -5.23 -8.08 -1.73
N PRO A 89 -6.38 -8.71 -1.49
CA PRO A 89 -6.61 -10.04 -2.06
C PRO A 89 -6.48 -10.00 -3.58
N THR A 90 -5.74 -10.94 -4.12
CA THR A 90 -5.64 -11.09 -5.56
C THR A 90 -6.90 -11.79 -6.03
N GLN A 91 -7.66 -11.11 -6.86
CA GLN A 91 -8.81 -11.75 -7.46
C GLN A 91 -8.35 -12.55 -8.64
N ILE A 92 -8.37 -13.83 -8.48
CA ILE A 92 -8.14 -14.72 -9.60
C ILE A 92 -9.49 -14.90 -10.25
N LEU A 93 -9.62 -14.32 -11.41
CA LEU A 93 -10.85 -14.51 -12.18
C LEU A 93 -10.82 -15.91 -12.75
N ALA A 94 -11.67 -16.70 -12.21
CA ALA A 94 -11.85 -18.03 -12.76
C ALA A 94 -12.63 -17.93 -14.07
#